data_913ede726ebe3a63f52e53979fef3c56
#
_entry.id   913ede726ebe3a63f52e53979fef3c56
#
_cell.length_a   1.000
_cell.length_b   1.000
_cell.length_c   1.000
_cell.angle_alpha   90.00
_cell.angle_beta   90.00
_cell.angle_gamma   90.00
#
_symmetry.space_group_name_H-M   'P 1'
#
loop_
_entity.id
_entity.type
_entity.pdbx_description
1 polymer ?
#
loop_
_entity_poly.entity_id
_entity_poly.type
_entity_poly.pdbx_seq_one_letter_code
_entity_poly.pdbx_strand_id
1 'polypeptide(L)'
;MTYDFSALKLLRKRKKMTLAALGRKAHVSSMVLSKIERNCGNPELKTLDRISRALGLATHNLLSLAERRRPTAAKEEVRTILNGASCRFVNLEGMRLLFVKGDKGHGGGDPELHENDHEYCFVLDGRMKVTVRGSEYEVGAGEGLFWDCMFEHECQLLEPTTFISVIAPKRP
;
A
#
# COMPACT_ATOMS: atom_id res chain seq x y z
N MET A 1 -13.89 -14.22 -8.44
CA MET A 1 -13.46 -13.65 -7.14
C MET A 1 -14.15 -14.40 -6.02
N THR A 2 -13.44 -14.80 -4.99
CA THR A 2 -14.01 -15.54 -3.85
C THR A 2 -13.84 -14.68 -2.62
N TYR A 3 -14.94 -14.30 -1.97
CA TYR A 3 -14.93 -13.51 -0.76
C TYR A 3 -14.79 -14.42 0.47
N ASP A 4 -14.07 -13.93 1.49
CA ASP A 4 -13.94 -14.55 2.80
C ASP A 4 -14.46 -13.60 3.89
N PHE A 5 -15.71 -13.78 4.26
CA PHE A 5 -16.34 -12.95 5.28
C PHE A 5 -15.98 -13.34 6.73
N SER A 6 -15.06 -14.28 6.95
CA SER A 6 -14.55 -14.58 8.32
C SER A 6 -13.91 -13.35 8.98
N ALA A 7 -13.42 -12.39 8.16
CA ALA A 7 -12.96 -11.09 8.62
C ALA A 7 -14.02 -10.31 9.42
N LEU A 8 -15.32 -10.49 9.12
CA LEU A 8 -16.41 -9.87 9.89
C LEU A 8 -16.38 -10.29 11.36
N LYS A 9 -16.13 -11.57 11.63
CA LYS A 9 -16.01 -12.08 13.00
C LYS A 9 -14.88 -11.41 13.76
N LEU A 10 -13.73 -11.20 13.08
CA LEU A 10 -12.59 -10.51 13.67
C LEU A 10 -12.92 -9.05 13.98
N LEU A 11 -13.52 -8.32 13.02
CA LEU A 11 -13.92 -6.92 13.19
C LEU A 11 -14.94 -6.75 14.32
N ARG A 12 -15.97 -7.61 14.35
CA ARG A 12 -16.95 -7.60 15.42
C ARG A 12 -16.32 -7.81 16.80
N LYS A 13 -15.44 -8.82 16.92
CA LYS A 13 -14.74 -9.11 18.17
C LYS A 13 -13.84 -7.96 18.62
N ARG A 14 -13.11 -7.32 17.70
CA ARG A 14 -12.29 -6.11 17.99
C ARG A 14 -13.14 -4.97 18.56
N LYS A 15 -14.39 -4.85 18.10
CA LYS A 15 -15.35 -3.88 18.64
C LYS A 15 -16.11 -4.39 19.87
N LYS A 16 -15.69 -5.53 20.46
CA LYS A 16 -16.30 -6.15 21.64
C LYS A 16 -17.81 -6.38 21.51
N MET A 17 -18.30 -6.63 20.27
CA MET A 17 -19.72 -6.85 20.00
C MET A 17 -20.06 -8.34 19.97
N THR A 18 -21.22 -8.69 20.54
CA THR A 18 -21.84 -10.02 20.35
C THR A 18 -22.53 -10.08 18.99
N LEU A 19 -22.84 -11.29 18.47
CA LEU A 19 -23.67 -11.45 17.27
C LEU A 19 -25.03 -10.75 17.41
N ALA A 20 -25.64 -10.86 18.59
CA ALA A 20 -26.92 -10.21 18.87
C ALA A 20 -26.80 -8.67 18.86
N ALA A 21 -25.73 -8.12 19.42
CA ALA A 21 -25.49 -6.68 19.43
C ALA A 21 -25.29 -6.13 18.02
N LEU A 22 -24.44 -6.79 17.21
CA LEU A 22 -24.24 -6.41 15.82
C LEU A 22 -25.54 -6.59 15.01
N GLY A 23 -26.28 -7.68 15.23
CA GLY A 23 -27.54 -7.95 14.55
C GLY A 23 -28.59 -6.86 14.78
N ARG A 24 -28.77 -6.44 16.01
CA ARG A 24 -29.66 -5.31 16.34
C ARG A 24 -29.22 -4.03 15.64
N LYS A 25 -27.93 -3.69 15.70
CA LYS A 25 -27.39 -2.46 15.11
C LYS A 25 -27.47 -2.45 13.58
N ALA A 26 -27.28 -3.62 12.95
CA ALA A 26 -27.31 -3.78 11.49
C ALA A 26 -28.72 -4.11 10.94
N HIS A 27 -29.71 -4.34 11.81
CA HIS A 27 -31.02 -4.89 11.43
C HIS A 27 -30.90 -6.20 10.63
N VAL A 28 -30.03 -7.10 11.11
CA VAL A 28 -29.77 -8.43 10.52
C VAL A 28 -29.85 -9.47 11.64
N SER A 29 -30.50 -10.60 11.40
CA SER A 29 -30.60 -11.64 12.42
C SER A 29 -29.22 -12.22 12.78
N SER A 30 -29.06 -12.62 14.05
CA SER A 30 -27.81 -13.25 14.51
C SER A 30 -27.48 -14.54 13.75
N MET A 31 -28.52 -15.24 13.28
CA MET A 31 -28.37 -16.46 12.46
C MET A 31 -27.76 -16.12 11.10
N VAL A 32 -28.25 -15.08 10.42
CA VAL A 32 -27.72 -14.62 9.13
C VAL A 32 -26.28 -14.14 9.31
N LEU A 33 -25.98 -13.33 10.33
CA LEU A 33 -24.61 -12.91 10.64
C LEU A 33 -23.69 -14.10 10.88
N SER A 34 -24.13 -15.08 11.65
CA SER A 34 -23.33 -16.29 11.92
C SER A 34 -23.05 -17.08 10.64
N LYS A 35 -24.01 -17.18 9.71
CA LYS A 35 -23.81 -17.82 8.40
C LYS A 35 -22.77 -17.05 7.57
N ILE A 36 -22.86 -15.73 7.52
CA ILE A 36 -21.92 -14.87 6.78
C ILE A 36 -20.51 -15.02 7.39
N GLU A 37 -20.37 -14.91 8.70
CA GLU A 37 -19.06 -15.05 9.39
C GLU A 37 -18.41 -16.43 9.19
N ARG A 38 -19.17 -17.45 8.82
CA ARG A 38 -18.69 -18.81 8.50
C ARG A 38 -18.54 -19.06 6.99
N ASN A 39 -18.73 -18.04 6.17
CA ASN A 39 -18.76 -18.17 4.71
C ASN A 39 -19.84 -19.16 4.20
N CYS A 40 -20.94 -19.32 4.96
CA CYS A 40 -22.05 -20.17 4.61
C CYS A 40 -23.17 -19.34 3.99
N GLY A 41 -23.00 -18.93 2.75
CA GLY A 41 -23.98 -18.16 2.01
C GLY A 41 -23.37 -17.00 1.22
N ASN A 42 -24.18 -16.44 0.34
CA ASN A 42 -23.82 -15.27 -0.48
C ASN A 42 -24.68 -14.08 -0.02
N PRO A 43 -24.19 -13.18 0.84
CA PRO A 43 -24.96 -12.06 1.33
C PRO A 43 -25.19 -11.02 0.23
N GLU A 44 -26.39 -10.46 0.18
CA GLU A 44 -26.72 -9.34 -0.69
C GLU A 44 -25.91 -8.10 -0.29
N LEU A 45 -25.58 -7.26 -1.27
CA LEU A 45 -24.84 -6.01 -1.06
C LEU A 45 -25.52 -5.10 -0.03
N LYS A 46 -26.85 -5.03 -0.05
CA LYS A 46 -27.64 -4.27 0.94
C LYS A 46 -27.46 -4.77 2.37
N THR A 47 -27.28 -6.07 2.54
CA THR A 47 -27.00 -6.68 3.85
C THR A 47 -25.58 -6.35 4.30
N LEU A 48 -24.60 -6.43 3.40
CA LEU A 48 -23.22 -6.04 3.67
C LEU A 48 -23.10 -4.55 4.02
N ASP A 49 -23.83 -3.68 3.34
CA ASP A 49 -23.86 -2.23 3.64
C ASP A 49 -24.34 -1.97 5.08
N ARG A 50 -25.45 -2.59 5.49
CA ARG A 50 -25.96 -2.44 6.86
C ARG A 50 -24.97 -2.93 7.92
N ILE A 51 -24.31 -4.06 7.65
CA ILE A 51 -23.30 -4.62 8.56
C ILE A 51 -22.08 -3.70 8.62
N SER A 52 -21.60 -3.20 7.48
CA SER A 52 -20.46 -2.28 7.40
C SER A 52 -20.71 -1.02 8.22
N ARG A 53 -21.86 -0.37 7.99
CA ARG A 53 -22.25 0.84 8.75
C ARG A 53 -22.35 0.57 10.24
N ALA A 54 -22.91 -0.58 10.64
CA ALA A 54 -22.99 -0.97 12.05
C ALA A 54 -21.60 -1.15 12.69
N LEU A 55 -20.61 -1.57 11.89
CA LEU A 55 -19.22 -1.68 12.27
C LEU A 55 -18.45 -0.37 12.11
N GLY A 56 -19.05 0.70 11.60
CA GLY A 56 -18.37 1.99 11.34
C GLY A 56 -17.36 1.92 10.20
N LEU A 57 -17.66 1.14 9.16
CA LEU A 57 -16.87 0.97 7.97
C LEU A 57 -17.65 1.38 6.73
N ALA A 58 -16.97 1.83 5.70
CA ALA A 58 -17.55 1.91 4.37
C ALA A 58 -17.67 0.50 3.76
N THR A 59 -18.70 0.26 2.94
CA THR A 59 -18.98 -1.06 2.37
C THR A 59 -17.83 -1.58 1.51
N HIS A 60 -17.19 -0.72 0.73
CA HIS A 60 -16.04 -1.10 -0.08
C HIS A 60 -14.85 -1.59 0.78
N ASN A 61 -14.64 -0.99 1.96
CA ASN A 61 -13.59 -1.45 2.89
C ASN A 61 -13.88 -2.86 3.41
N LEU A 62 -15.16 -3.18 3.70
CA LEU A 62 -15.53 -4.52 4.08
C LEU A 62 -15.32 -5.53 2.94
N LEU A 63 -15.70 -5.17 1.71
CA LEU A 63 -15.48 -6.02 0.55
C LEU A 63 -13.99 -6.25 0.29
N SER A 64 -13.19 -5.20 0.34
CA SER A 64 -11.72 -5.31 0.19
C SER A 64 -11.08 -6.21 1.26
N LEU A 65 -11.57 -6.16 2.50
CA LEU A 65 -11.11 -7.05 3.57
C LEU A 65 -11.57 -8.50 3.37
N ALA A 66 -12.70 -8.70 2.71
CA ALA A 66 -13.26 -10.02 2.41
C ALA A 66 -12.64 -10.64 1.15
N GLU A 67 -12.00 -9.87 0.29
CA GLU A 67 -11.26 -10.41 -0.85
C GLU A 67 -10.13 -11.31 -0.36
N ARG A 68 -10.13 -12.56 -0.78
CA ARG A 68 -9.04 -13.50 -0.47
C ARG A 68 -7.81 -13.12 -1.26
N ARG A 69 -6.98 -12.28 -0.67
CA ARG A 69 -5.62 -12.05 -1.16
C ARG A 69 -4.72 -13.14 -0.58
N ARG A 70 -4.24 -14.04 -1.42
CA ARG A 70 -3.20 -14.99 -1.02
C ARG A 70 -1.88 -14.24 -0.95
N PRO A 71 -1.01 -14.56 0.03
CA PRO A 71 0.35 -14.07 0.00
C PRO A 71 0.97 -14.41 -1.37
N THR A 72 1.45 -13.40 -2.06
CA THR A 72 2.09 -13.57 -3.37
C THR A 72 3.59 -13.38 -3.18
N ALA A 73 4.38 -14.37 -3.56
CA ALA A 73 5.80 -14.22 -3.68
C ALA A 73 6.12 -13.58 -5.03
N ALA A 74 6.90 -12.52 -5.02
CA ALA A 74 7.41 -11.91 -6.24
C ALA A 74 8.91 -12.17 -6.36
N LYS A 75 9.41 -12.26 -7.59
CA LYS A 75 10.83 -12.43 -7.87
C LYS A 75 11.49 -11.06 -8.00
N GLU A 76 12.69 -10.98 -7.49
CA GLU A 76 13.57 -9.84 -7.68
C GLU A 76 14.00 -9.75 -9.15
N GLU A 77 14.02 -8.53 -9.67
CA GLU A 77 14.64 -8.18 -10.94
C GLU A 77 15.79 -7.19 -10.66
N VAL A 78 16.85 -7.28 -11.44
CA VAL A 78 18.00 -6.38 -11.31
C VAL A 78 18.15 -5.58 -12.59
N ARG A 79 18.25 -4.26 -12.45
CA ARG A 79 18.51 -3.34 -13.55
C ARG A 79 19.52 -2.28 -13.13
N THR A 80 20.29 -1.79 -14.07
CA THR A 80 21.05 -0.55 -13.89
C THR A 80 20.13 0.61 -14.23
N ILE A 81 19.96 1.52 -13.29
CA ILE A 81 19.15 2.73 -13.42
C ILE A 81 19.97 3.95 -12.99
N LEU A 82 19.42 5.13 -13.20
CA LEU A 82 19.97 6.37 -12.65
C LEU A 82 21.47 6.54 -12.97
N ASN A 83 21.82 6.47 -14.25
CA ASN A 83 23.20 6.71 -14.72
C ASN A 83 24.27 5.94 -13.92
N GLY A 84 24.07 4.63 -13.70
CA GLY A 84 25.07 3.76 -13.10
C GLY A 84 24.70 3.13 -11.76
N ALA A 85 23.70 3.62 -11.07
CA ALA A 85 23.24 2.98 -9.85
C ALA A 85 22.60 1.61 -10.15
N SER A 86 22.88 0.62 -9.30
CA SER A 86 22.24 -0.69 -9.34
C SER A 86 20.89 -0.65 -8.62
N CYS A 87 19.84 -1.10 -9.28
CA CYS A 87 18.53 -1.23 -8.69
C CYS A 87 18.06 -2.68 -8.71
N ARG A 88 17.69 -3.18 -7.56
CA ARG A 88 16.92 -4.42 -7.39
C ARG A 88 15.49 -4.04 -7.05
N PHE A 89 14.52 -4.59 -7.74
CA PHE A 89 13.14 -4.24 -7.48
C PHE A 89 12.22 -5.45 -7.51
N VAL A 90 11.11 -5.32 -6.80
CA VAL A 90 10.06 -6.32 -6.71
C VAL A 90 8.72 -5.64 -6.99
N ASN A 91 7.97 -6.18 -7.94
CA ASN A 91 6.61 -5.75 -8.21
C ASN A 91 5.60 -6.59 -7.41
N LEU A 92 4.78 -5.92 -6.59
CA LEU A 92 3.79 -6.53 -5.70
C LEU A 92 2.44 -5.83 -5.86
N GLU A 93 1.50 -6.44 -6.54
CA GLU A 93 0.09 -6.00 -6.61
C GLU A 93 -0.09 -4.48 -6.80
N GLY A 94 0.62 -3.89 -7.74
CA GLY A 94 0.56 -2.45 -8.04
C GLY A 94 1.53 -1.58 -7.23
N MET A 95 2.25 -2.13 -6.26
CA MET A 95 3.38 -1.45 -5.62
C MET A 95 4.69 -1.93 -6.23
N ARG A 96 5.67 -1.03 -6.31
CA ARG A 96 7.06 -1.36 -6.64
C ARG A 96 7.94 -1.02 -5.47
N LEU A 97 8.68 -2.01 -4.97
CA LEU A 97 9.71 -1.84 -3.97
C LEU A 97 11.07 -1.86 -4.67
N LEU A 98 11.84 -0.80 -4.50
CA LEU A 98 13.18 -0.65 -5.07
C LEU A 98 14.22 -0.66 -3.96
N PHE A 99 15.33 -1.36 -4.20
CA PHE A 99 16.53 -1.32 -3.39
C PHE A 99 17.65 -0.80 -4.28
N VAL A 100 18.12 0.42 -4.03
CA VAL A 100 19.06 1.13 -4.89
C VAL A 100 20.38 1.31 -4.18
N LYS A 101 21.47 1.05 -4.91
CA LYS A 101 22.83 1.29 -4.44
C LYS A 101 23.67 1.90 -5.56
N GLY A 102 24.40 2.95 -5.25
CA GLY A 102 25.27 3.62 -6.21
C GLY A 102 26.34 4.48 -5.55
N ASP A 103 27.23 4.97 -6.38
CA ASP A 103 28.30 5.87 -5.98
C ASP A 103 27.91 7.34 -6.18
N LYS A 104 28.76 8.24 -5.70
CA LYS A 104 28.59 9.68 -5.90
C LYS A 104 28.45 10.03 -7.38
N GLY A 105 27.45 10.85 -7.68
CA GLY A 105 27.14 11.32 -9.03
C GLY A 105 26.25 10.38 -9.83
N HIS A 106 25.97 9.16 -9.34
CA HIS A 106 24.93 8.33 -9.93
C HIS A 106 23.55 8.98 -9.70
N GLY A 107 22.64 8.73 -10.61
CA GLY A 107 21.37 9.43 -10.62
C GLY A 107 21.41 10.67 -11.48
N GLY A 108 20.35 11.42 -11.47
CA GLY A 108 20.14 12.50 -12.42
C GLY A 108 19.72 11.96 -13.79
N GLY A 109 19.46 12.85 -14.70
CA GLY A 109 18.98 12.55 -16.05
C GLY A 109 17.66 13.25 -16.31
N ASP A 110 16.86 12.70 -17.22
CA ASP A 110 15.54 13.25 -17.47
C ASP A 110 14.64 13.03 -16.26
N PRO A 111 13.93 14.05 -15.78
CA PRO A 111 13.01 13.93 -14.67
C PRO A 111 11.94 12.84 -14.95
N GLU A 112 11.74 11.98 -13.98
CA GLU A 112 10.70 10.95 -14.08
C GLU A 112 9.33 11.53 -13.74
N LEU A 113 8.30 11.02 -14.41
CA LEU A 113 6.90 11.35 -14.18
C LEU A 113 6.08 10.06 -14.15
N HIS A 114 5.40 9.82 -13.06
CA HIS A 114 4.51 8.66 -12.91
C HIS A 114 3.10 9.14 -12.55
N GLU A 115 2.19 9.04 -13.48
CA GLU A 115 0.80 9.39 -13.21
C GLU A 115 0.21 8.48 -12.14
N ASN A 116 -0.54 9.09 -11.20
CA ASN A 116 -1.31 8.39 -10.18
C ASN A 116 -0.54 7.57 -9.13
N ASP A 117 0.75 7.83 -8.95
CA ASP A 117 1.57 7.17 -7.92
C ASP A 117 2.09 8.17 -6.86
N HIS A 118 2.45 7.63 -5.71
CA HIS A 118 3.26 8.28 -4.69
C HIS A 118 4.57 7.52 -4.54
N GLU A 119 5.64 8.23 -4.24
CA GLU A 119 6.91 7.62 -3.91
C GLU A 119 7.36 8.01 -2.50
N TYR A 120 7.90 7.02 -1.80
CA TYR A 120 8.52 7.15 -0.50
C TYR A 120 9.95 6.65 -0.60
N CYS A 121 10.94 7.46 -0.33
CA CYS A 121 12.31 6.99 -0.18
C CYS A 121 12.74 6.99 1.28
N PHE A 122 13.66 6.10 1.62
CA PHE A 122 14.30 6.03 2.92
C PHE A 122 15.79 5.68 2.72
N VAL A 123 16.68 6.54 3.16
CA VAL A 123 18.13 6.36 3.02
C VAL A 123 18.64 5.48 4.15
N LEU A 124 19.26 4.36 3.79
CA LEU A 124 19.87 3.42 4.74
C LEU A 124 21.30 3.82 5.09
N ASP A 125 22.04 4.30 4.10
CA ASP A 125 23.44 4.72 4.23
C ASP A 125 23.76 5.74 3.15
N GLY A 126 24.63 6.72 3.47
CA GLY A 126 25.01 7.81 2.57
C GLY A 126 24.03 8.97 2.55
N ARG A 127 24.03 9.71 1.43
CA ARG A 127 23.23 10.92 1.24
C ARG A 127 22.86 11.09 -0.23
N MET A 128 21.63 11.50 -0.46
CA MET A 128 21.11 11.81 -1.78
C MET A 128 20.40 13.17 -1.81
N LYS A 129 20.34 13.75 -2.99
CA LYS A 129 19.52 14.92 -3.29
C LYS A 129 18.32 14.46 -4.12
N VAL A 130 17.13 14.90 -3.74
CA VAL A 130 15.91 14.71 -4.50
C VAL A 130 15.41 16.09 -4.92
N THR A 131 15.20 16.29 -6.22
CA THR A 131 14.60 17.51 -6.75
C THR A 131 13.17 17.21 -7.13
N VAL A 132 12.20 17.94 -6.57
CA VAL A 132 10.78 17.80 -6.90
C VAL A 132 10.25 19.17 -7.26
N ARG A 133 9.68 19.33 -8.45
CA ARG A 133 9.19 20.63 -8.96
C ARG A 133 10.22 21.76 -8.87
N GLY A 134 11.48 21.44 -9.08
CA GLY A 134 12.59 22.39 -8.98
C GLY A 134 13.03 22.75 -7.54
N SER A 135 12.40 22.20 -6.52
CA SER A 135 12.85 22.34 -5.13
C SER A 135 13.77 21.18 -4.76
N GLU A 136 14.90 21.50 -4.16
CA GLU A 136 15.91 20.51 -3.77
C GLU A 136 15.77 20.11 -2.30
N TYR A 137 15.89 18.81 -2.03
CA TYR A 137 15.84 18.21 -0.71
C TYR A 137 17.04 17.28 -0.55
N GLU A 138 17.88 17.52 0.46
CA GLU A 138 18.89 16.56 0.85
C GLU A 138 18.33 15.59 1.87
N VAL A 139 18.59 14.29 1.66
CA VAL A 139 18.11 13.21 2.51
C VAL A 139 19.31 12.33 2.87
N GLY A 140 19.60 12.24 4.17
CA GLY A 140 20.72 11.47 4.70
C GLY A 140 20.30 10.14 5.34
N ALA A 141 21.28 9.39 5.81
CA ALA A 141 21.04 8.10 6.46
C ALA A 141 20.07 8.22 7.64
N GLY A 142 19.03 7.37 7.67
CA GLY A 142 17.96 7.39 8.66
C GLY A 142 16.84 8.36 8.37
N GLU A 143 16.92 9.11 7.28
CA GLU A 143 15.91 10.06 6.84
C GLU A 143 15.12 9.52 5.65
N GLY A 144 13.93 10.05 5.43
CA GLY A 144 13.09 9.71 4.29
C GLY A 144 12.36 10.91 3.73
N LEU A 145 11.96 10.82 2.48
CA LEU A 145 11.18 11.82 1.76
C LEU A 145 9.99 11.15 1.08
N PHE A 146 8.90 11.89 1.00
CA PHE A 146 7.68 11.51 0.31
C PHE A 146 7.31 12.56 -0.72
N TRP A 147 6.92 12.13 -1.93
CA TRP A 147 6.39 13.04 -2.95
C TRP A 147 5.32 12.39 -3.81
N ASP A 148 4.59 13.24 -4.49
CA ASP A 148 3.61 12.87 -5.49
C ASP A 148 4.33 12.77 -6.85
N CYS A 149 4.33 11.58 -7.44
CA CYS A 149 5.01 11.30 -8.71
C CYS A 149 4.34 11.96 -9.94
N MET A 150 3.20 12.65 -9.76
CA MET A 150 2.64 13.53 -10.79
C MET A 150 3.54 14.74 -11.06
N PHE A 151 4.44 15.04 -10.15
CA PHE A 151 5.43 16.10 -10.33
C PHE A 151 6.74 15.53 -10.82
N GLU A 152 7.36 16.24 -11.75
CA GLU A 152 8.71 15.94 -12.21
C GLU A 152 9.66 15.85 -11.00
N HIS A 153 10.41 14.79 -10.95
CA HIS A 153 11.37 14.54 -9.88
C HIS A 153 12.62 13.85 -10.39
N GLU A 154 13.71 14.07 -9.69
CA GLU A 154 15.02 13.57 -10.01
C GLU A 154 15.77 13.23 -8.73
N CYS A 155 16.53 12.13 -8.74
CA CYS A 155 17.37 11.71 -7.62
C CYS A 155 18.83 11.69 -8.02
N GLN A 156 19.70 12.28 -7.20
CA GLN A 156 21.16 12.29 -7.40
C GLN A 156 21.87 11.87 -6.12
N LEU A 157 22.81 10.93 -6.21
CA LEU A 157 23.60 10.49 -5.08
C LEU A 157 24.77 11.45 -4.83
N LEU A 158 24.85 11.99 -3.62
CA LEU A 158 25.88 12.96 -3.23
C LEU A 158 27.16 12.31 -2.71
N GLU A 159 27.06 11.06 -2.30
CA GLU A 159 28.14 10.17 -1.84
C GLU A 159 27.72 8.71 -2.10
N PRO A 160 28.55 7.69 -1.84
CA PRO A 160 28.11 6.30 -1.94
C PRO A 160 26.86 6.08 -1.07
N THR A 161 25.77 5.70 -1.70
CA THR A 161 24.45 5.71 -1.03
C THR A 161 23.69 4.41 -1.29
N THR A 162 23.01 3.95 -0.26
CA THR A 162 22.04 2.85 -0.33
C THR A 162 20.69 3.36 0.21
N PHE A 163 19.62 3.20 -0.58
CA PHE A 163 18.28 3.60 -0.17
C PHE A 163 17.23 2.62 -0.66
N ILE A 164 16.08 2.68 -0.03
CA ILE A 164 14.87 1.96 -0.44
C ILE A 164 13.87 3.00 -0.97
N SER A 165 13.23 2.68 -2.09
CA SER A 165 12.08 3.43 -2.56
C SER A 165 10.86 2.53 -2.71
N VAL A 166 9.68 3.06 -2.39
CA VAL A 166 8.38 2.42 -2.55
C VAL A 166 7.51 3.31 -3.42
N ILE A 167 7.19 2.83 -4.61
CA ILE A 167 6.25 3.47 -5.51
C ILE A 167 4.91 2.77 -5.35
N ALA A 168 3.88 3.51 -4.98
CA ALA A 168 2.55 2.98 -4.71
C ALA A 168 1.46 3.84 -5.34
N PRO A 169 0.40 3.23 -5.89
CA PRO A 169 -0.69 3.98 -6.49
C PRO A 169 -1.42 4.84 -5.45
N LYS A 170 -1.86 6.01 -5.86
CA LYS A 170 -2.78 6.84 -5.07
C LYS A 170 -4.04 6.03 -4.82
N ARG A 171 -4.49 6.01 -3.58
CA ARG A 171 -5.78 5.40 -3.26
C ARG A 171 -6.88 6.29 -3.85
N PRO A 172 -7.86 5.68 -4.53
CA PRO A 172 -9.03 6.42 -5.02
C PRO A 172 -9.85 7.03 -3.87
#